data_ccf633c62fa269cf679eccd790494dc0
#
_entry.id   ccf633c62fa269cf679eccd790494dc0
#
_cell.length_a   1.000
_cell.length_b   1.000
_cell.length_c   1.000
_cell.angle_alpha   90.00
_cell.angle_beta   90.00
_cell.angle_gamma   90.00
#
_symmetry.space_group_name_H-M   'P 1'
#
loop_
_entity.id
_entity.type
_entity.pdbx_description
1 polymer ?
#
loop_
_entity_poly.entity_id
_entity_poly.type
_entity_poly.pdbx_seq_one_letter_code
_entity_poly.pdbx_strand_id
1 'polypeptide(L)'
;MKQNILTQESKIFLNLLDNRFSDRIKELLNERKLKENYSKGFFHSTKDIRETDWTITSPPREIEDRRVEITGPPVRKMVINALNSGANVFMADFEDSNCPTFDNCIQGQTNLRDAINKTIEYTDSRSG
;
A
#
# COMPACT_ATOMS: atom_id res chain seq x y z
N MET A 1 19.61 -12.26 14.10
CA MET A 1 19.92 -10.96 13.43
C MET A 1 18.68 -10.53 12.67
N LYS A 2 18.10 -9.36 13.00
CA LYS A 2 17.00 -8.80 12.18
C LYS A 2 17.54 -8.51 10.80
N GLN A 3 17.11 -9.23 9.78
CA GLN A 3 17.48 -8.93 8.40
C GLN A 3 17.05 -7.51 8.07
N ASN A 4 18.00 -6.72 7.53
CA ASN A 4 17.70 -5.36 7.09
C ASN A 4 16.71 -5.42 5.91
N ILE A 5 15.61 -4.68 6.00
CA ILE A 5 14.64 -4.54 4.91
C ILE A 5 15.29 -3.89 3.69
N LEU A 6 16.14 -2.89 3.91
CA LEU A 6 16.87 -2.21 2.84
C LEU A 6 18.22 -2.91 2.59
N THR A 7 18.21 -3.88 1.68
CA THR A 7 19.44 -4.45 1.14
C THR A 7 20.14 -3.43 0.22
N GLN A 8 21.37 -3.71 -0.19
CA GLN A 8 22.08 -2.86 -1.14
C GLN A 8 21.36 -2.80 -2.49
N GLU A 9 20.83 -3.93 -2.95
CA GLU A 9 20.06 -4.03 -4.20
C GLU A 9 18.77 -3.22 -4.12
N SER A 10 18.05 -3.27 -2.98
CA SER A 10 16.84 -2.46 -2.75
C SER A 10 17.15 -0.96 -2.83
N LYS A 11 18.27 -0.52 -2.26
CA LYS A 11 18.70 0.89 -2.31
C LYS A 11 19.04 1.33 -3.74
N ILE A 12 19.74 0.48 -4.49
CA ILE A 12 20.05 0.75 -5.91
C ILE A 12 18.73 0.88 -6.71
N PHE A 13 17.79 -0.03 -6.50
CA PHE A 13 16.49 0.01 -7.18
C PHE A 13 15.69 1.26 -6.83
N LEU A 14 15.61 1.66 -5.56
CA LEU A 14 14.94 2.89 -5.14
C LEU A 14 15.57 4.14 -5.77
N ASN A 15 16.89 4.21 -5.81
CA ASN A 15 17.60 5.31 -6.46
C ASN A 15 17.32 5.36 -7.97
N LEU A 16 17.24 4.21 -8.65
CA LEU A 16 16.86 4.16 -10.06
C LEU A 16 15.44 4.68 -10.29
N LEU A 17 14.49 4.32 -9.44
CA LEU A 17 13.12 4.82 -9.52
C LEU A 17 13.07 6.34 -9.28
N ASP A 18 13.76 6.83 -8.27
CA ASP A 18 13.81 8.26 -7.96
C ASP A 18 14.40 9.05 -9.14
N ASN A 19 15.58 8.67 -9.62
CA ASN A 19 16.23 9.32 -10.75
C ASN A 19 15.38 9.31 -12.04
N ARG A 20 14.59 8.26 -12.25
CA ARG A 20 13.79 8.12 -13.46
C ARG A 20 12.46 8.88 -13.39
N PHE A 21 11.84 8.97 -12.24
CA PHE A 21 10.44 9.40 -12.12
C PHE A 21 10.22 10.70 -11.34
N SER A 22 11.17 11.16 -10.52
CA SER A 22 10.96 12.34 -9.66
C SER A 22 10.60 13.59 -10.44
N ASP A 23 11.23 13.85 -11.58
CA ASP A 23 10.90 15.01 -12.39
C ASP A 23 9.53 14.87 -13.07
N ARG A 24 9.19 13.67 -13.53
CA ARG A 24 7.85 13.41 -14.08
C ARG A 24 6.75 13.56 -13.03
N ILE A 25 7.00 13.14 -11.79
CA ILE A 25 6.06 13.34 -10.67
C ILE A 25 5.82 14.84 -10.42
N LYS A 26 6.89 15.64 -10.37
CA LYS A 26 6.78 17.10 -10.20
C LYS A 26 5.98 17.75 -11.32
N GLU A 27 6.25 17.36 -12.57
CA GLU A 27 5.51 17.82 -13.74
C GLU A 27 4.01 17.49 -13.60
N LEU A 28 3.64 16.25 -13.30
CA LEU A 28 2.25 15.82 -13.13
C LEU A 28 1.54 16.55 -11.97
N LEU A 29 2.23 16.79 -10.86
CA LEU A 29 1.68 17.57 -9.75
C LEU A 29 1.43 19.03 -10.13
N ASN A 30 2.30 19.63 -10.94
CA ASN A 30 2.08 20.97 -11.47
C ASN A 30 0.92 21.01 -12.46
N GLU A 31 0.83 20.03 -13.38
CA GLU A 31 -0.31 19.91 -14.29
C GLU A 31 -1.63 19.77 -13.53
N ARG A 32 -1.65 18.99 -12.43
CA ARG A 32 -2.85 18.84 -11.59
C ARG A 32 -3.34 20.18 -11.05
N LYS A 33 -2.43 21.02 -10.53
CA LYS A 33 -2.76 22.37 -10.05
C LYS A 33 -3.38 23.25 -11.14
N LEU A 34 -2.88 23.14 -12.36
CA LEU A 34 -3.39 23.90 -13.50
C LEU A 34 -4.76 23.40 -13.97
N LYS A 35 -5.07 22.13 -13.74
CA LYS A 35 -6.31 21.46 -14.20
C LYS A 35 -7.47 21.53 -13.19
N GLU A 36 -7.35 22.24 -12.09
CA GLU A 36 -8.43 22.36 -11.08
C GLU A 36 -9.76 22.89 -11.65
N ASN A 37 -9.70 23.60 -12.78
CA ASN A 37 -10.86 24.20 -13.46
C ASN A 37 -11.35 23.44 -14.71
N TYR A 38 -10.78 22.25 -15.00
CA TYR A 38 -11.23 21.47 -16.16
C TYR A 38 -12.49 20.66 -15.86
N SER A 39 -13.35 20.53 -16.87
CA SER A 39 -14.54 19.67 -16.82
C SER A 39 -14.15 18.26 -16.37
N LYS A 40 -14.79 17.80 -15.29
CA LYS A 40 -14.64 16.43 -14.78
C LYS A 40 -15.39 15.50 -15.74
N GLY A 41 -14.67 14.82 -16.60
CA GLY A 41 -15.22 13.87 -17.55
C GLY A 41 -14.23 12.76 -17.87
N PHE A 42 -14.69 11.78 -18.60
CA PHE A 42 -13.82 10.72 -19.10
C PHE A 42 -13.03 11.19 -20.31
N PHE A 43 -11.84 10.63 -20.48
CA PHE A 43 -11.07 10.87 -21.71
C PHE A 43 -11.81 10.32 -22.93
N HIS A 44 -11.84 11.08 -24.01
CA HIS A 44 -12.47 10.64 -25.27
C HIS A 44 -11.81 9.36 -25.81
N SER A 45 -10.50 9.23 -25.66
CA SER A 45 -9.72 8.05 -26.08
C SER A 45 -10.08 6.75 -25.37
N THR A 46 -10.83 6.81 -24.26
CA THR A 46 -11.31 5.62 -23.53
C THR A 46 -12.76 5.28 -23.81
N LYS A 47 -13.40 5.94 -24.80
CA LYS A 47 -14.82 5.75 -25.12
C LYS A 47 -15.10 4.30 -25.50
N ASP A 48 -14.35 3.76 -26.44
CA ASP A 48 -14.55 2.41 -26.95
C ASP A 48 -14.42 1.34 -25.84
N ILE A 49 -13.47 1.53 -24.91
CA ILE A 49 -13.31 0.64 -23.75
C ILE A 49 -14.58 0.67 -22.87
N ARG A 50 -15.16 1.85 -22.64
CA ARG A 50 -16.36 1.98 -21.79
C ARG A 50 -17.64 1.46 -22.43
N GLU A 51 -17.71 1.47 -23.76
CA GLU A 51 -18.90 1.10 -24.55
C GLU A 51 -18.86 -0.35 -25.07
N THR A 52 -17.76 -1.07 -24.89
CA THR A 52 -17.64 -2.49 -25.25
C THR A 52 -17.91 -3.41 -24.06
N ASP A 53 -18.37 -4.61 -24.35
CA ASP A 53 -18.51 -5.66 -23.35
C ASP A 53 -17.14 -6.17 -22.91
N TRP A 54 -16.84 -6.01 -21.64
CA TRP A 54 -15.61 -6.52 -21.04
C TRP A 54 -15.84 -6.96 -19.60
N THR A 55 -15.00 -7.87 -19.14
CA THR A 55 -14.97 -8.34 -17.77
C THR A 55 -13.56 -8.26 -17.23
N ILE A 56 -13.43 -8.03 -15.93
CA ILE A 56 -12.14 -8.11 -15.25
C ILE A 56 -11.79 -9.56 -14.93
N THR A 57 -10.50 -9.84 -14.79
CA THR A 57 -10.03 -11.11 -14.27
C THR A 57 -10.52 -11.30 -12.83
N SER A 58 -10.97 -12.52 -12.51
CA SER A 58 -11.34 -12.85 -11.13
C SER A 58 -10.17 -12.62 -10.17
N PRO A 59 -10.44 -12.19 -8.93
CA PRO A 59 -9.39 -12.05 -7.93
C PRO A 59 -8.75 -13.43 -7.63
N PRO A 60 -7.53 -13.45 -7.09
CA PRO A 60 -6.94 -14.69 -6.56
C PRO A 60 -7.87 -15.35 -5.53
N ARG A 61 -7.87 -16.67 -5.50
CA ARG A 61 -8.76 -17.45 -4.63
C ARG A 61 -8.66 -17.07 -3.16
N GLU A 62 -7.47 -16.71 -2.71
CA GLU A 62 -7.17 -16.32 -1.33
C GLU A 62 -7.89 -15.05 -0.88
N ILE A 63 -8.29 -14.19 -1.83
CA ILE A 63 -9.00 -12.94 -1.57
C ILE A 63 -10.35 -12.86 -2.30
N GLU A 64 -10.90 -14.00 -2.70
CA GLU A 64 -12.20 -14.06 -3.38
C GLU A 64 -13.32 -13.57 -2.46
N ASP A 65 -13.30 -13.96 -1.20
CA ASP A 65 -14.23 -13.45 -0.19
C ASP A 65 -13.65 -12.22 0.54
N ARG A 66 -14.06 -11.04 0.08
CA ARG A 66 -13.68 -9.74 0.64
C ARG A 66 -14.86 -9.00 1.27
N ARG A 67 -15.87 -9.70 1.72
CA ARG A 67 -17.08 -9.07 2.28
C ARG A 67 -16.79 -8.24 3.53
N VAL A 68 -15.78 -8.64 4.30
CA VAL A 68 -15.30 -7.87 5.45
C VAL A 68 -13.81 -7.63 5.28
N GLU A 69 -13.43 -6.38 5.03
CA GLU A 69 -12.05 -5.94 4.86
C GLU A 69 -11.74 -4.88 5.91
N ILE A 70 -10.61 -5.05 6.62
CA ILE A 70 -10.07 -4.05 7.55
C ILE A 70 -8.91 -3.36 6.88
N THR A 71 -8.95 -2.03 6.85
CA THR A 71 -7.83 -1.17 6.46
C THR A 71 -7.22 -0.56 7.72
N GLY A 72 -5.90 -0.55 7.80
CA GLY A 72 -5.20 0.07 8.93
C GLY A 72 -3.70 0.18 8.76
N PRO A 73 -3.04 0.97 9.60
CA PRO A 73 -1.61 1.21 9.49
C PRO A 73 -0.80 -0.06 9.77
N PRO A 74 0.39 -0.21 9.15
CA PRO A 74 1.25 -1.37 9.33
C PRO A 74 2.01 -1.35 10.67
N VAL A 75 1.37 -0.82 11.72
CA VAL A 75 1.88 -0.82 13.09
C VAL A 75 1.70 -2.22 13.69
N ARG A 76 2.72 -2.75 14.36
CA ARG A 76 2.78 -4.12 14.86
C ARG A 76 1.52 -4.58 15.61
N LYS A 77 1.07 -3.78 16.58
CA LYS A 77 -0.16 -4.07 17.35
C LYS A 77 -1.40 -4.10 16.45
N MET A 78 -1.50 -3.16 15.51
CA MET A 78 -2.65 -3.06 14.60
C MET A 78 -2.69 -4.23 13.62
N VAL A 79 -1.54 -4.64 13.07
CA VAL A 79 -1.44 -5.83 12.20
C VAL A 79 -1.93 -7.07 12.95
N ILE A 80 -1.45 -7.31 14.18
CA ILE A 80 -1.88 -8.46 15.00
C ILE A 80 -3.38 -8.40 15.28
N ASN A 81 -3.91 -7.24 15.67
CA ASN A 81 -5.34 -7.08 15.96
C ASN A 81 -6.19 -7.34 14.71
N ALA A 82 -5.79 -6.80 13.56
CA ALA A 82 -6.51 -6.99 12.31
C ALA A 82 -6.52 -8.48 11.88
N LEU A 83 -5.38 -9.15 11.94
CA LEU A 83 -5.28 -10.58 11.60
C LEU A 83 -6.06 -11.50 12.56
N ASN A 84 -6.30 -11.07 13.81
CA ASN A 84 -7.09 -11.80 14.80
C ASN A 84 -8.56 -11.36 14.88
N SER A 85 -8.99 -10.40 14.07
CA SER A 85 -10.35 -9.82 14.14
C SER A 85 -11.44 -10.74 13.57
N GLY A 86 -11.08 -11.71 12.75
CA GLY A 86 -12.02 -12.52 11.97
C GLY A 86 -12.46 -11.88 10.65
N ALA A 87 -11.92 -10.72 10.28
CA ALA A 87 -12.12 -10.15 8.95
C ALA A 87 -11.53 -11.06 7.87
N ASN A 88 -12.12 -11.02 6.68
CA ASN A 88 -11.67 -11.84 5.55
C ASN A 88 -10.34 -11.36 4.99
N VAL A 89 -10.13 -10.04 4.95
CA VAL A 89 -8.95 -9.40 4.37
C VAL A 89 -8.46 -8.26 5.26
N PHE A 90 -7.15 -8.12 5.34
CA PHE A 90 -6.49 -6.96 5.92
C PHE A 90 -5.69 -6.21 4.85
N MET A 91 -6.02 -4.94 4.65
CA MET A 91 -5.27 -4.00 3.83
C MET A 91 -4.29 -3.23 4.71
N ALA A 92 -3.01 -3.52 4.58
CA ALA A 92 -1.95 -2.77 5.26
C ALA A 92 -1.70 -1.45 4.53
N ASP A 93 -2.17 -0.37 5.11
CA ASP A 93 -2.19 0.94 4.49
C ASP A 93 -0.97 1.79 4.92
N PHE A 94 -0.05 2.00 3.97
CA PHE A 94 1.14 2.85 4.15
C PHE A 94 0.90 4.32 3.78
N GLU A 95 -0.21 4.63 3.15
CA GLU A 95 -0.53 5.96 2.61
C GLU A 95 -1.41 6.74 3.58
N ASP A 96 -2.70 6.41 3.65
CA ASP A 96 -3.70 7.25 4.31
C ASP A 96 -3.75 7.07 5.83
N SER A 97 -3.43 5.89 6.34
CA SER A 97 -3.48 5.60 7.78
C SER A 97 -2.11 5.54 8.46
N ASN A 98 -1.04 5.78 7.72
CA ASN A 98 0.33 5.76 8.23
C ASN A 98 0.97 7.14 8.11
N CYS A 99 1.61 7.62 9.19
CA CYS A 99 2.48 8.79 9.07
C CYS A 99 3.72 8.40 8.25
N PRO A 100 3.96 8.97 7.05
CA PRO A 100 4.94 8.47 6.10
C PRO A 100 6.38 8.91 6.43
N THR A 101 6.78 8.78 7.70
CA THR A 101 8.18 8.92 8.07
C THR A 101 8.97 7.72 7.56
N PHE A 102 10.27 7.92 7.33
CA PHE A 102 11.16 6.83 6.92
C PHE A 102 11.09 5.65 7.91
N ASP A 103 11.17 5.93 9.20
CA ASP A 103 11.16 4.90 10.25
C ASP A 103 9.84 4.12 10.27
N ASN A 104 8.69 4.79 10.16
CA ASN A 104 7.39 4.13 10.11
C ASN A 104 7.26 3.22 8.87
N CYS A 105 7.72 3.69 7.71
CA CYS A 105 7.69 2.89 6.49
C CYS A 105 8.57 1.64 6.60
N ILE A 106 9.79 1.77 7.11
CA ILE A 106 10.70 0.64 7.31
C ILE A 106 10.20 -0.31 8.39
N GLN A 107 9.68 0.21 9.50
CA GLN A 107 9.10 -0.61 10.55
C GLN A 107 7.85 -1.35 10.07
N GLY A 108 7.01 -0.68 9.27
CA GLY A 108 5.83 -1.30 8.64
C GLY A 108 6.20 -2.50 7.77
N GLN A 109 7.20 -2.34 6.89
CA GLN A 109 7.71 -3.46 6.07
C GLN A 109 8.24 -4.62 6.94
N THR A 110 8.93 -4.31 8.02
CA THR A 110 9.41 -5.31 8.98
C THR A 110 8.24 -6.05 9.64
N ASN A 111 7.21 -5.31 10.05
CA ASN A 111 6.03 -5.90 10.70
C ASN A 111 5.27 -6.84 9.76
N LEU A 112 5.09 -6.45 8.49
CA LEU A 112 4.43 -7.30 7.51
C LEU A 112 5.25 -8.55 7.18
N ARG A 113 6.57 -8.42 7.04
CA ARG A 113 7.45 -9.59 6.87
C ARG A 113 7.34 -10.56 8.05
N ASP A 114 7.35 -10.03 9.28
CA ASP A 114 7.21 -10.85 10.48
C ASP A 114 5.82 -11.53 10.52
N ALA A 115 4.77 -10.84 10.07
CA ALA A 115 3.42 -11.40 9.98
C ALA A 115 3.34 -12.56 8.96
N ILE A 116 3.89 -12.36 7.74
CA ILE A 116 3.93 -13.37 6.69
C ILE A 116 4.70 -14.61 7.16
N ASN A 117 5.81 -14.40 7.87
CA ASN A 117 6.64 -15.47 8.42
C ASN A 117 6.06 -16.09 9.70
N LYS A 118 4.92 -15.60 10.20
CA LYS A 118 4.29 -16.01 11.46
C LYS A 118 5.21 -15.88 12.69
N THR A 119 6.05 -14.85 12.67
CA THR A 119 7.00 -14.51 13.76
C THR A 119 6.68 -13.17 14.42
N ILE A 120 5.54 -12.57 14.04
CA ILE A 120 5.10 -11.32 14.62
C ILE A 120 4.60 -11.52 16.05
N GLU A 121 5.15 -10.78 17.00
CA GLU A 121 4.78 -10.80 18.41
C GLU A 121 4.65 -9.37 18.93
N TYR A 122 3.76 -9.16 19.88
CA TYR A 122 3.59 -7.89 20.57
C TYR A 122 3.24 -8.11 22.04
N THR A 123 4.04 -7.55 22.93
CA THR A 123 3.75 -7.52 24.36
C THR A 123 3.34 -6.10 24.76
N ASP A 124 2.15 -5.95 25.30
CA ASP A 124 1.68 -4.65 25.83
C ASP A 124 2.35 -4.40 27.17
N SER A 125 3.17 -3.35 27.26
CA SER A 125 3.86 -2.97 28.50
C SER A 125 2.93 -2.52 29.64
N ARG A 126 1.63 -2.36 29.33
CA ARG A 126 0.59 -1.99 30.30
C ARG A 126 -0.18 -3.18 30.88
N SER A 127 0.04 -4.38 30.34
CA SER A 127 -0.62 -5.62 30.75
C SER A 127 0.36 -6.59 31.45
N GLY A 128 1.38 -6.01 32.13
CA GLY A 128 2.30 -6.77 32.95
C GLY A 128 1.69 -7.38 34.19
#